data_71bb98e4e366ad15de92af04e3eaadf6
#
_entry.id   71bb98e4e366ad15de92af04e3eaadf6
#
_cell.length_a   1.000
_cell.length_b   1.000
_cell.length_c   1.000
_cell.angle_alpha   90.00
_cell.angle_beta   90.00
_cell.angle_gamma   90.00
#
_symmetry.space_group_name_H-M   'P 1'
#
loop_
_entity.id
_entity.type
_entity.pdbx_description
1 polymer ?
#
loop_
_entity_poly.entity_id
_entity_poly.type
_entity_poly.pdbx_seq_one_letter_code
_entity_poly.pdbx_strand_id
1 'polypeptide(L)'
;LRAIRPLGELGSDDCLGLAAALENRSEHPIARAFGRAPLAADEVLSTPGLGLEGRVGERLLRIGQPAFVCALSGCPIPASPDDAGQWLLLGDRSGALAWFVLDDRLRSDAPALLAACKARGWRTLLLSGDSSPMVASVALELGIDEAHGGLRPDDKLQVLQQLHKEGRKVLMLGDGVNDVPVLAAADISVAMGSA
;
A
#
# COMPACT_ATOMS: atom_id res chain seq x y z
N LEU A 1 6.78 -6.92 2.67
CA LEU A 1 7.37 -6.70 3.99
C LEU A 1 8.90 -6.76 3.87
N ARG A 2 9.61 -5.69 4.29
CA ARG A 2 11.07 -5.59 4.20
C ARG A 2 11.76 -6.02 5.50
N ALA A 3 11.23 -5.60 6.64
CA ALA A 3 11.78 -5.93 7.94
C ALA A 3 10.71 -5.92 9.03
N ILE A 4 10.98 -6.69 10.09
CA ILE A 4 10.24 -6.70 11.34
C ILE A 4 11.23 -6.28 12.42
N ARG A 5 10.83 -5.35 13.29
CA ARG A 5 11.63 -4.86 14.41
C ARG A 5 10.83 -5.06 15.69
N PRO A 6 11.00 -6.20 16.39
CA PRO A 6 10.37 -6.43 17.69
C PRO A 6 10.81 -5.38 18.72
N LEU A 7 9.91 -4.99 19.59
CA LEU A 7 10.12 -3.98 20.65
C LEU A 7 10.08 -4.59 22.06
N GLY A 8 9.81 -5.90 22.17
CA GLY A 8 9.69 -6.61 23.43
C GLY A 8 10.23 -8.05 23.32
N GLU A 9 9.67 -8.94 24.14
CA GLU A 9 10.12 -10.33 24.25
C GLU A 9 9.65 -11.23 23.09
N LEU A 10 8.63 -10.80 22.34
CA LEU A 10 8.13 -11.58 21.20
C LEU A 10 9.13 -11.61 20.06
N GLY A 11 9.32 -12.78 19.47
CA GLY A 11 10.12 -12.94 18.26
C GLY A 11 9.48 -12.35 17.01
N SER A 12 10.27 -12.15 15.96
CA SER A 12 9.78 -11.61 14.67
C SER A 12 8.66 -12.49 14.08
N ASP A 13 8.78 -13.81 14.18
CA ASP A 13 7.79 -14.75 13.63
C ASP A 13 6.47 -14.70 14.40
N ASP A 14 6.53 -14.55 15.73
CA ASP A 14 5.33 -14.37 16.55
C ASP A 14 4.62 -13.05 16.22
N CYS A 15 5.37 -11.95 16.14
CA CYS A 15 4.83 -10.67 15.74
C CYS A 15 4.20 -10.71 14.34
N LEU A 16 4.86 -11.40 13.40
CA LEU A 16 4.33 -11.59 12.05
C LEU A 16 3.03 -12.38 12.05
N GLY A 17 2.98 -13.47 12.83
CA GLY A 17 1.78 -14.29 12.95
C GLY A 17 0.57 -13.52 13.48
N LEU A 18 0.78 -12.65 14.50
CA LEU A 18 -0.26 -11.80 15.07
C LEU A 18 -0.71 -10.72 14.07
N ALA A 19 0.22 -10.06 13.40
CA ALA A 19 -0.07 -9.03 12.40
C ALA A 19 -0.81 -9.63 11.19
N ALA A 20 -0.34 -10.76 10.67
CA ALA A 20 -0.97 -11.46 9.56
C ALA A 20 -2.39 -11.91 9.90
N ALA A 21 -2.67 -12.31 11.14
CA ALA A 21 -4.02 -12.68 11.58
C ALA A 21 -5.01 -11.50 11.44
N LEU A 22 -4.62 -10.29 11.80
CA LEU A 22 -5.44 -9.08 11.62
C LEU A 22 -5.57 -8.73 10.13
N GLU A 23 -4.45 -8.68 9.42
CA GLU A 23 -4.39 -8.25 8.03
C GLU A 23 -5.13 -9.20 7.07
N ASN A 24 -5.20 -10.51 7.36
CA ASN A 24 -5.98 -11.46 6.56
C ASN A 24 -7.49 -11.15 6.51
N ARG A 25 -7.98 -10.27 7.36
CA ARG A 25 -9.35 -9.76 7.35
C ARG A 25 -9.48 -8.41 6.65
N SER A 26 -8.36 -7.85 6.19
CA SER A 26 -8.29 -6.55 5.51
C SER A 26 -8.34 -6.72 3.99
N GLU A 27 -9.09 -5.85 3.32
CA GLU A 27 -9.07 -5.71 1.87
C GLU A 27 -7.96 -4.75 1.39
N HIS A 28 -7.20 -4.17 2.32
CA HIS A 28 -6.16 -3.22 1.99
C HIS A 28 -4.98 -3.91 1.27
N PRO A 29 -4.39 -3.30 0.23
CA PRO A 29 -3.25 -3.89 -0.49
C PRO A 29 -2.06 -4.28 0.39
N ILE A 30 -1.85 -3.57 1.49
CA ILE A 30 -0.80 -3.84 2.49
C ILE A 30 -0.93 -5.23 3.12
N ALA A 31 -2.15 -5.74 3.28
CA ALA A 31 -2.42 -7.06 3.86
C ALA A 31 -1.64 -8.19 3.17
N ARG A 32 -1.42 -8.07 1.86
CA ARG A 32 -0.66 -9.06 1.08
C ARG A 32 0.80 -9.18 1.52
N ALA A 33 1.37 -8.13 2.10
CA ALA A 33 2.76 -8.12 2.56
C ALA A 33 2.99 -9.02 3.78
N PHE A 34 1.93 -9.37 4.52
CA PHE A 34 2.00 -10.18 5.73
C PHE A 34 1.87 -11.69 5.47
N GLY A 35 1.48 -12.08 4.24
CA GLY A 35 1.32 -13.47 3.88
C GLY A 35 0.13 -14.15 4.57
N ARG A 36 0.14 -15.49 4.61
CA ARG A 36 -0.93 -16.29 5.24
C ARG A 36 -0.71 -16.38 6.75
N ALA A 37 -1.73 -16.05 7.53
CA ALA A 37 -1.67 -16.18 8.97
C ALA A 37 -1.84 -17.64 9.42
N PRO A 38 -1.00 -18.11 10.35
CA PRO A 38 -1.22 -19.39 11.03
C PRO A 38 -2.34 -19.30 12.09
N LEU A 39 -2.71 -18.07 12.48
CA LEU A 39 -3.71 -17.76 13.50
C LEU A 39 -4.92 -17.09 12.87
N ALA A 40 -6.10 -17.27 13.47
CA ALA A 40 -7.30 -16.54 13.10
C ALA A 40 -7.47 -15.33 14.02
N ALA A 41 -7.96 -14.21 13.43
CA ALA A 41 -8.41 -13.06 14.20
C ALA A 41 -9.94 -12.98 14.17
N ASP A 42 -10.51 -12.61 15.30
CA ASP A 42 -11.94 -12.37 15.48
C ASP A 42 -12.21 -10.88 15.72
N GLU A 43 -13.45 -10.44 15.47
CA GLU A 43 -13.91 -9.08 15.73
C GLU A 43 -13.02 -8.00 15.09
N VAL A 44 -12.52 -8.24 13.88
CA VAL A 44 -11.62 -7.30 13.22
C VAL A 44 -12.40 -6.09 12.70
N LEU A 45 -12.02 -4.92 13.20
CA LEU A 45 -12.56 -3.62 12.83
C LEU A 45 -11.50 -2.80 12.08
N SER A 46 -11.86 -2.28 10.92
CA SER A 46 -11.01 -1.37 10.15
C SER A 46 -11.40 0.08 10.43
N THR A 47 -10.42 0.90 10.82
CA THR A 47 -10.57 2.35 10.93
C THR A 47 -9.82 3.00 9.77
N PRO A 48 -10.54 3.57 8.78
CA PRO A 48 -9.91 4.14 7.60
C PRO A 48 -8.82 5.17 7.93
N GLY A 49 -7.65 5.00 7.33
CA GLY A 49 -6.50 5.88 7.53
C GLY A 49 -5.74 5.68 8.85
N LEU A 50 -6.22 4.86 9.79
CA LEU A 50 -5.57 4.61 11.07
C LEU A 50 -5.03 3.19 11.20
N GLY A 51 -5.83 2.16 10.88
CA GLY A 51 -5.39 0.77 10.98
C GLY A 51 -6.51 -0.20 11.32
N LEU A 52 -6.12 -1.36 11.83
CA LEU A 52 -7.01 -2.46 12.23
C LEU A 52 -6.93 -2.68 13.74
N GLU A 53 -8.08 -3.03 14.33
CA GLU A 53 -8.19 -3.58 15.68
C GLU A 53 -8.87 -4.94 15.60
N GLY A 54 -8.44 -5.91 16.40
CA GLY A 54 -9.09 -7.22 16.45
C GLY A 54 -8.49 -8.11 17.55
N ARG A 55 -9.11 -9.27 17.73
CA ARG A 55 -8.69 -10.25 18.72
C ARG A 55 -7.98 -11.44 18.08
N VAL A 56 -6.85 -11.83 18.65
CA VAL A 56 -6.16 -13.08 18.34
C VAL A 56 -6.02 -13.88 19.64
N GLY A 57 -6.84 -14.90 19.79
CA GLY A 57 -7.03 -15.55 21.08
C GLY A 57 -7.59 -14.56 22.12
N GLU A 58 -6.94 -14.45 23.26
CA GLU A 58 -7.34 -13.51 24.32
C GLU A 58 -6.78 -12.09 24.16
N ARG A 59 -5.87 -11.88 23.20
CA ARG A 59 -5.20 -10.60 23.00
C ARG A 59 -6.01 -9.69 22.10
N LEU A 60 -6.32 -8.49 22.57
CA LEU A 60 -6.80 -7.40 21.75
C LEU A 60 -5.59 -6.67 21.17
N LEU A 61 -5.52 -6.59 19.85
CA LEU A 61 -4.39 -6.06 19.09
C LEU A 61 -4.82 -4.90 18.22
N ARG A 62 -3.88 -3.99 17.97
CA ARG A 62 -3.98 -2.98 16.92
C ARG A 62 -2.76 -3.02 16.02
N ILE A 63 -2.98 -2.83 14.71
CA ILE A 63 -1.91 -2.62 13.73
C ILE A 63 -2.25 -1.40 12.89
N GLY A 64 -1.26 -0.53 12.63
CA GLY A 64 -1.47 0.69 11.84
C GLY A 64 -0.62 1.86 12.29
N GLN A 65 -1.22 3.06 12.28
CA GLN A 65 -0.53 4.28 12.70
C GLN A 65 -0.13 4.23 14.17
N PRO A 66 1.07 4.74 14.53
CA PRO A 66 1.60 4.63 15.90
C PRO A 66 0.68 5.22 16.97
N ALA A 67 0.09 6.38 16.70
CA ALA A 67 -0.83 7.03 17.64
C ALA A 67 -2.09 6.19 17.92
N PHE A 68 -2.64 5.55 16.87
CA PHE A 68 -3.79 4.66 16.97
C PHE A 68 -3.47 3.40 17.79
N VAL A 69 -2.29 2.82 17.56
CA VAL A 69 -1.85 1.62 18.26
C VAL A 69 -1.55 1.91 19.71
N CYS A 70 -0.77 2.94 20.02
CA CYS A 70 -0.39 3.29 21.38
C CYS A 70 -1.56 3.79 22.23
N ALA A 71 -2.63 4.30 21.62
CA ALA A 71 -3.85 4.67 22.35
C ALA A 71 -4.53 3.47 23.04
N LEU A 72 -4.24 2.22 22.63
CA LEU A 72 -4.79 1.01 23.25
C LEU A 72 -4.24 0.76 24.66
N SER A 73 -2.95 1.01 24.86
CA SER A 73 -2.23 0.79 26.12
C SER A 73 -1.93 2.09 26.88
N GLY A 74 -2.02 3.25 26.18
CA GLY A 74 -1.53 4.53 26.71
C GLY A 74 0.00 4.66 26.71
N CYS A 75 0.72 3.76 26.03
CA CYS A 75 2.17 3.82 25.97
C CYS A 75 2.66 5.02 25.11
N PRO A 76 3.86 5.53 25.37
CA PRO A 76 4.50 6.49 24.46
C PRO A 76 4.77 5.85 23.11
N ILE A 77 4.71 6.65 22.05
CA ILE A 77 5.05 6.17 20.69
C ILE A 77 6.55 5.85 20.66
N PRO A 78 6.94 4.61 20.34
CA PRO A 78 8.34 4.24 20.26
C PRO A 78 9.02 4.95 19.09
N ALA A 79 10.33 5.16 19.18
CA ALA A 79 11.10 5.73 18.09
C ALA A 79 10.89 4.91 16.81
N SER A 80 10.62 5.61 15.71
CA SER A 80 10.48 4.96 14.40
C SER A 80 11.82 4.39 13.93
N PRO A 81 11.80 3.29 13.16
CA PRO A 81 13.03 2.78 12.54
C PRO A 81 13.65 3.83 11.61
N ASP A 82 14.98 3.86 11.53
CA ASP A 82 15.73 4.73 10.62
C ASP A 82 15.68 4.25 9.15
N ASP A 83 14.84 3.29 8.86
CA ASP A 83 14.66 2.72 7.53
C ASP A 83 13.76 3.61 6.67
N ALA A 84 14.12 3.83 5.43
CA ALA A 84 13.21 4.41 4.44
C ALA A 84 12.08 3.42 4.12
N GLY A 85 10.84 3.89 4.02
CA GLY A 85 9.67 3.08 3.73
C GLY A 85 8.45 3.48 4.54
N GLN A 86 7.37 2.75 4.35
CA GLN A 86 6.16 2.87 5.15
C GLN A 86 6.26 1.96 6.37
N TRP A 87 5.92 2.48 7.54
CA TRP A 87 5.94 1.71 8.79
C TRP A 87 4.54 1.52 9.35
N LEU A 88 4.30 0.32 9.86
CA LEU A 88 3.15 0.03 10.68
C LEU A 88 3.62 -0.41 12.06
N LEU A 89 2.93 0.02 13.10
CA LEU A 89 3.15 -0.45 14.46
C LEU A 89 2.12 -1.53 14.78
N LEU A 90 2.54 -2.59 15.45
CA LEU A 90 1.69 -3.58 16.11
C LEU A 90 1.78 -3.35 17.61
N GLY A 91 0.66 -3.43 18.32
CA GLY A 91 0.63 -3.35 19.77
C GLY A 91 -0.62 -3.98 20.36
N ASP A 92 -0.56 -4.21 21.66
CA ASP A 92 -1.67 -4.68 22.47
C ASP A 92 -1.85 -3.79 23.73
N ARG A 93 -2.66 -4.25 24.70
CA ARG A 93 -2.87 -3.52 25.96
C ARG A 93 -1.63 -3.41 26.84
N SER A 94 -0.59 -4.21 26.60
CA SER A 94 0.68 -4.13 27.33
C SER A 94 1.64 -3.10 26.73
N GLY A 95 1.45 -2.71 25.47
CA GLY A 95 2.27 -1.73 24.78
C GLY A 95 2.53 -2.05 23.32
N ALA A 96 3.52 -1.37 22.75
CA ALA A 96 4.00 -1.61 21.40
C ALA A 96 4.80 -2.91 21.32
N LEU A 97 4.50 -3.75 20.33
CA LEU A 97 5.09 -5.08 20.16
C LEU A 97 6.14 -5.13 19.06
N ALA A 98 5.88 -4.53 17.91
CA ALA A 98 6.82 -4.54 16.79
C ALA A 98 6.52 -3.44 15.76
N TRP A 99 7.59 -2.98 15.09
CA TRP A 99 7.51 -2.25 13.84
C TRP A 99 7.56 -3.19 12.64
N PHE A 100 6.71 -2.94 11.67
CA PHE A 100 6.73 -3.56 10.35
C PHE A 100 7.14 -2.51 9.33
N VAL A 101 8.24 -2.77 8.63
CA VAL A 101 8.76 -1.90 7.58
C VAL A 101 8.30 -2.45 6.25
N LEU A 102 7.42 -1.74 5.59
CA LEU A 102 6.95 -2.08 4.26
C LEU A 102 7.87 -1.46 3.21
N ASP A 103 8.16 -2.23 2.20
CA ASP A 103 8.95 -1.76 1.07
C ASP A 103 8.00 -1.52 -0.10
N ASP A 104 7.95 -0.30 -0.57
CA ASP A 104 7.30 0.06 -1.83
C ASP A 104 8.21 -0.29 -3.00
N ARG A 105 8.64 -1.56 -3.08
CA ARG A 105 9.43 -1.97 -4.23
C ARG A 105 8.62 -1.85 -5.49
N LEU A 106 9.21 -1.12 -6.41
CA LEU A 106 8.75 -1.14 -7.79
C LEU A 106 8.76 -2.59 -8.30
N ARG A 107 7.77 -2.94 -9.07
CA ARG A 107 7.74 -4.26 -9.73
C ARG A 107 8.99 -4.42 -10.56
N SER A 108 9.63 -5.58 -10.48
CA SER A 108 10.86 -5.87 -11.22
C SER A 108 10.71 -5.82 -12.74
N ASP A 109 9.47 -5.97 -13.25
CA ASP A 109 9.12 -5.89 -14.66
C ASP A 109 8.78 -4.46 -15.14
N ALA A 110 8.55 -3.50 -14.23
CA ALA A 110 8.18 -2.13 -14.58
C ALA A 110 9.23 -1.40 -15.45
N PRO A 111 10.55 -1.45 -15.15
CA PRO A 111 11.54 -0.81 -16.00
C PRO A 111 11.54 -1.36 -17.44
N ALA A 112 11.39 -2.68 -17.61
CA ALA A 112 11.36 -3.30 -18.92
C ALA A 112 10.12 -2.89 -19.73
N LEU A 113 8.96 -2.81 -19.08
CA LEU A 113 7.72 -2.34 -19.69
C LEU A 113 7.85 -0.89 -20.17
N LEU A 114 8.36 0.00 -19.32
CA LEU A 114 8.52 1.42 -19.66
C LEU A 114 9.55 1.64 -20.76
N ALA A 115 10.65 0.88 -20.75
CA ALA A 115 11.62 0.87 -21.84
C ALA A 115 10.98 0.45 -23.18
N ALA A 116 10.11 -0.56 -23.17
CA ALA A 116 9.36 -0.97 -24.34
C ALA A 116 8.35 0.06 -24.84
N CYS A 117 7.69 0.80 -23.94
CA CYS A 117 6.83 1.93 -24.29
C CYS A 117 7.65 3.06 -24.95
N LYS A 118 8.76 3.42 -24.35
CA LYS A 118 9.66 4.47 -24.86
C LYS A 118 10.22 4.12 -26.24
N ALA A 119 10.62 2.86 -26.46
CA ALA A 119 11.10 2.40 -27.76
C ALA A 119 10.04 2.51 -28.88
N ARG A 120 8.75 2.53 -28.51
CA ARG A 120 7.62 2.73 -29.44
C ARG A 120 7.20 4.20 -29.59
N GLY A 121 7.90 5.12 -28.93
CA GLY A 121 7.53 6.53 -28.91
C GLY A 121 6.22 6.83 -28.12
N TRP A 122 5.83 5.93 -27.21
CA TRP A 122 4.65 6.14 -26.38
C TRP A 122 5.00 7.06 -25.21
N ARG A 123 4.15 8.03 -24.96
CA ARG A 123 4.21 8.88 -23.78
C ARG A 123 3.66 8.10 -22.57
N THR A 124 4.34 8.23 -21.46
CA THR A 124 4.01 7.51 -20.23
C THR A 124 3.56 8.49 -19.14
N LEU A 125 2.45 8.20 -18.47
CA LEU A 125 1.89 8.99 -17.38
C LEU A 125 1.70 8.11 -16.14
N LEU A 126 2.07 8.65 -14.98
CA LEU A 126 1.77 8.06 -13.68
C LEU A 126 0.64 8.85 -13.00
N LEU A 127 -0.50 8.20 -12.76
CA LEU A 127 -1.65 8.80 -12.09
C LEU A 127 -1.87 8.12 -10.74
N SER A 128 -1.51 8.78 -9.64
CA SER A 128 -1.54 8.21 -8.30
C SER A 128 -2.51 8.96 -7.38
N GLY A 129 -3.18 8.21 -6.50
CA GLY A 129 -3.92 8.79 -5.38
C GLY A 129 -3.02 9.24 -4.23
N ASP A 130 -1.76 8.78 -4.20
CA ASP A 130 -0.76 9.22 -3.24
C ASP A 130 -0.31 10.66 -3.55
N SER A 131 -0.39 11.53 -2.54
CA SER A 131 0.05 12.93 -2.63
C SER A 131 1.49 13.14 -2.15
N SER A 132 2.19 12.08 -1.76
CA SER A 132 3.55 12.17 -1.24
C SER A 132 4.58 12.49 -2.33
N PRO A 133 5.75 13.04 -1.98
CA PRO A 133 6.86 13.24 -2.92
C PRO A 133 7.37 11.94 -3.57
N MET A 134 6.98 10.77 -3.04
CA MET A 134 7.34 9.45 -3.56
C MET A 134 6.89 9.27 -5.02
N VAL A 135 5.72 9.81 -5.39
CA VAL A 135 5.19 9.72 -6.77
C VAL A 135 6.18 10.32 -7.78
N ALA A 136 6.74 11.49 -7.46
CA ALA A 136 7.72 12.15 -8.31
C ALA A 136 9.05 11.36 -8.36
N SER A 137 9.49 10.81 -7.22
CA SER A 137 10.71 10.00 -7.13
C SER A 137 10.59 8.72 -7.97
N VAL A 138 9.47 8.02 -7.88
CA VAL A 138 9.17 6.82 -8.67
C VAL A 138 9.16 7.14 -10.17
N ALA A 139 8.51 8.24 -10.55
CA ALA A 139 8.45 8.66 -11.95
C ALA A 139 9.84 8.96 -12.52
N LEU A 140 10.70 9.63 -11.73
CA LEU A 140 12.07 9.93 -12.12
C LEU A 140 12.91 8.66 -12.25
N GLU A 141 12.82 7.74 -11.27
CA GLU A 141 13.55 6.46 -11.26
C GLU A 141 13.20 5.60 -12.48
N LEU A 142 11.90 5.55 -12.82
CA LEU A 142 11.40 4.75 -13.94
C LEU A 142 11.47 5.46 -15.30
N GLY A 143 11.85 6.76 -15.32
CA GLY A 143 11.88 7.56 -16.55
C GLY A 143 10.49 7.78 -17.16
N ILE A 144 9.46 7.92 -16.32
CA ILE A 144 8.09 8.25 -16.74
C ILE A 144 8.05 9.73 -17.13
N ASP A 145 7.37 10.04 -18.25
CA ASP A 145 7.38 11.39 -18.84
C ASP A 145 6.61 12.40 -18.00
N GLU A 146 5.54 11.97 -17.30
CA GLU A 146 4.68 12.85 -16.53
C GLU A 146 4.08 12.11 -15.33
N ALA A 147 3.99 12.77 -14.17
CA ALA A 147 3.45 12.18 -12.95
C ALA A 147 2.52 13.16 -12.22
N HIS A 148 1.38 12.65 -11.80
CA HIS A 148 0.37 13.37 -11.02
C HIS A 148 0.06 12.59 -9.75
N GLY A 149 0.29 13.19 -8.59
CA GLY A 149 -0.06 12.67 -7.28
C GLY A 149 -1.33 13.30 -6.70
N GLY A 150 -1.93 12.67 -5.69
CA GLY A 150 -3.08 13.19 -4.97
C GLY A 150 -4.39 13.17 -5.77
N LEU A 151 -4.47 12.38 -6.84
CA LEU A 151 -5.64 12.33 -7.72
C LEU A 151 -6.75 11.46 -7.12
N ARG A 152 -7.98 11.98 -7.13
CA ARG A 152 -9.18 11.18 -6.93
C ARG A 152 -9.51 10.37 -8.18
N PRO A 153 -10.35 9.34 -8.10
CA PRO A 153 -10.78 8.57 -9.28
C PRO A 153 -11.36 9.46 -10.38
N ASP A 154 -12.14 10.48 -10.03
CA ASP A 154 -12.73 11.43 -10.98
C ASP A 154 -11.66 12.29 -11.69
N ASP A 155 -10.60 12.68 -10.97
CA ASP A 155 -9.50 13.46 -11.54
C ASP A 155 -8.73 12.63 -12.56
N LYS A 156 -8.48 11.35 -12.28
CA LYS A 156 -7.86 10.41 -13.22
C LYS A 156 -8.70 10.27 -14.49
N LEU A 157 -10.04 10.17 -14.32
CA LEU A 157 -10.96 10.09 -15.46
C LEU A 157 -10.93 11.37 -16.32
N GLN A 158 -10.82 12.55 -15.69
CA GLN A 158 -10.69 13.82 -16.42
C GLN A 158 -9.40 13.87 -17.25
N VAL A 159 -8.27 13.40 -16.70
CA VAL A 159 -7.00 13.30 -17.45
C VAL A 159 -7.19 12.43 -18.69
N LEU A 160 -7.83 11.26 -18.54
CA LEU A 160 -8.10 10.36 -19.65
C LEU A 160 -8.97 11.02 -20.73
N GLN A 161 -10.06 11.68 -20.32
CA GLN A 161 -10.97 12.39 -21.23
C GLN A 161 -10.26 13.52 -21.99
N GLN A 162 -9.31 14.19 -21.33
CA GLN A 162 -8.51 15.22 -21.97
C GLN A 162 -7.60 14.64 -23.04
N LEU A 163 -6.93 13.52 -22.76
CA LEU A 163 -6.12 12.79 -23.75
C LEU A 163 -6.96 12.37 -24.98
N HIS A 164 -8.17 11.88 -24.75
CA HIS A 164 -9.08 11.53 -25.85
C HIS A 164 -9.49 12.75 -26.69
N LYS A 165 -9.76 13.90 -26.07
CA LYS A 165 -10.04 15.15 -26.79
C LYS A 165 -8.88 15.62 -27.67
N GLU A 166 -7.65 15.29 -27.25
CA GLU A 166 -6.42 15.53 -28.02
C GLU A 166 -6.19 14.48 -29.12
N GLY A 167 -7.11 13.55 -29.31
CA GLY A 167 -7.02 12.49 -30.30
C GLY A 167 -6.03 11.38 -29.94
N ARG A 168 -5.65 11.27 -28.66
CA ARG A 168 -4.73 10.21 -28.19
C ARG A 168 -5.49 8.92 -27.92
N LYS A 169 -4.80 7.81 -28.21
CA LYS A 169 -5.21 6.48 -27.79
C LYS A 169 -4.54 6.15 -26.46
N VAL A 170 -5.30 5.62 -25.50
CA VAL A 170 -4.84 5.41 -24.13
C VAL A 170 -4.86 3.92 -23.80
N LEU A 171 -3.68 3.41 -23.39
CA LEU A 171 -3.53 2.15 -22.70
C LEU A 171 -3.44 2.44 -21.20
N MET A 172 -4.40 1.93 -20.42
CA MET A 172 -4.42 2.08 -18.96
C MET A 172 -4.02 0.77 -18.29
N LEU A 173 -3.07 0.87 -17.34
CA LEU A 173 -2.75 -0.22 -16.41
C LEU A 173 -3.18 0.20 -15.00
N GLY A 174 -3.90 -0.66 -14.31
CA GLY A 174 -4.37 -0.40 -12.94
C GLY A 174 -4.59 -1.69 -12.15
N ASP A 175 -4.76 -1.58 -10.83
CA ASP A 175 -4.99 -2.73 -9.95
C ASP A 175 -6.45 -3.25 -9.98
N GLY A 176 -7.33 -2.54 -10.66
CA GLY A 176 -8.70 -2.95 -10.92
C GLY A 176 -9.71 -2.63 -9.81
N VAL A 177 -9.30 -2.31 -8.59
CA VAL A 177 -10.25 -2.09 -7.48
C VAL A 177 -10.72 -0.63 -7.45
N ASN A 178 -9.80 0.31 -7.44
CA ASN A 178 -10.10 1.75 -7.35
C ASN A 178 -10.15 2.44 -8.71
N ASP A 179 -9.61 1.81 -9.75
CA ASP A 179 -9.45 2.39 -11.08
C ASP A 179 -10.48 1.87 -12.11
N VAL A 180 -11.51 1.12 -11.66
CA VAL A 180 -12.53 0.54 -12.57
C VAL A 180 -13.12 1.55 -13.54
N PRO A 181 -13.55 2.77 -13.13
CA PRO A 181 -14.12 3.75 -14.07
C PRO A 181 -13.10 4.24 -15.11
N VAL A 182 -11.84 4.38 -14.69
CA VAL A 182 -10.75 4.85 -15.57
C VAL A 182 -10.34 3.75 -16.54
N LEU A 183 -10.22 2.50 -16.05
CA LEU A 183 -9.96 1.33 -16.88
C LEU A 183 -11.05 1.13 -17.95
N ALA A 184 -12.32 1.29 -17.55
CA ALA A 184 -13.44 1.15 -18.48
C ALA A 184 -13.49 2.24 -19.56
N ALA A 185 -12.94 3.42 -19.29
CA ALA A 185 -12.91 4.56 -20.20
C ALA A 185 -11.69 4.56 -21.14
N ALA A 186 -10.69 3.72 -20.90
CA ALA A 186 -9.50 3.62 -21.76
C ALA A 186 -9.79 2.85 -23.07
N ASP A 187 -9.03 3.11 -24.13
CA ASP A 187 -9.11 2.35 -25.38
C ASP A 187 -8.64 0.90 -25.20
N ILE A 188 -7.62 0.71 -24.37
CA ILE A 188 -7.13 -0.61 -23.95
C ILE A 188 -6.87 -0.52 -22.44
N SER A 189 -7.35 -1.52 -21.71
CA SER A 189 -7.12 -1.61 -20.28
C SER A 189 -6.50 -2.94 -19.88
N VAL A 190 -5.57 -2.88 -18.92
CA VAL A 190 -4.95 -4.05 -18.31
C VAL A 190 -5.16 -3.93 -16.80
N ALA A 191 -6.02 -4.80 -16.25
CA ALA A 191 -6.15 -4.94 -14.83
C ALA A 191 -5.05 -5.85 -14.31
N MET A 192 -4.22 -5.33 -13.42
CA MET A 192 -3.17 -6.10 -12.75
C MET A 192 -3.83 -6.89 -11.63
N GLY A 193 -4.36 -8.07 -11.97
CA GLY A 193 -4.92 -8.99 -10.99
C GLY A 193 -3.82 -9.52 -10.05
N SER A 194 -4.21 -9.83 -8.79
CA SER A 194 -3.40 -10.69 -7.94
C SER A 194 -3.45 -12.10 -8.53
N ALA A 195 -2.32 -12.59 -9.01
CA ALA A 195 -2.14 -14.02 -9.27
C ALA A 195 -2.18 -14.79 -7.95
#